data_7d812a3291ab54cb8ae7da62e4d8537a
#
_entry.id   7d812a3291ab54cb8ae7da62e4d8537a
#
_cell.length_a   1.000
_cell.length_b   1.000
_cell.length_c   1.000
_cell.angle_alpha   90.00
_cell.angle_beta   90.00
_cell.angle_gamma   90.00
#
_symmetry.space_group_name_H-M   'P 1'
#
loop_
_entity.id
_entity.type
_entity.pdbx_description
1 polymer ?
#
loop_
_entity_poly.entity_id
_entity_poly.type
_entity_poly.pdbx_seq_one_letter_code
_entity_poly.pdbx_strand_id
1 'polypeptide(L)'
;LRDGQINASIYQTMPETNNSTGTERDLTLMLPGLDAETGPEGNNFSLGRLEWLLSRADRVTGAATGTLDECLFRLFGADVPDGRDLPVAAVTRVLDVGVVDNAWWLRADPVHLRPQGDTLVLAASDDLMISQPEADRLIQEILKVFVEDGWVLKAPRPHRWYLQPADTPDMQTTHIDRVLGNNIYPALPTGPDGKKWHTVLNELQILLHTSGVNQERESRGDLPINSLWFWGGGRLPVIKESNWVKYWGDQTVGLALSRLAQVPHSNKPASAKQWLADAGGGHHLVVLDQAFNAKRHGQYERWQNFVAALDETWIDPLIRALEGGELETLTLCMDQCRQYSVQARHLKRWWRRRKELKSYT
;
A
#
# COMPACT_ATOMS: atom_id res chain seq x y z
N LEU A 1 33.20 -15.38 25.96
CA LEU A 1 33.54 -16.60 25.20
C LEU A 1 32.33 -17.51 25.07
N ARG A 2 31.50 -17.32 24.06
CA ARG A 2 30.83 -18.32 23.22
C ARG A 2 29.99 -17.61 22.17
N ASP A 3 30.47 -17.75 20.97
CA ASP A 3 29.86 -17.27 19.73
C ASP A 3 28.46 -17.83 19.57
N GLY A 4 27.46 -16.95 19.42
CA GLY A 4 26.10 -17.29 19.00
C GLY A 4 26.01 -17.25 17.47
N GLN A 5 26.23 -18.37 16.81
CA GLN A 5 25.91 -18.56 15.40
C GLN A 5 24.40 -18.32 15.20
N ILE A 6 24.08 -17.28 14.46
CA ILE A 6 22.73 -17.05 13.95
C ILE A 6 22.45 -18.12 12.90
N ASN A 7 21.52 -19.00 13.23
CA ASN A 7 21.09 -20.14 12.44
C ASN A 7 20.42 -19.67 11.14
N ALA A 8 21.14 -19.81 10.02
CA ALA A 8 20.67 -19.59 8.64
C ALA A 8 19.81 -20.76 8.13
N SER A 9 18.92 -21.31 8.96
CA SER A 9 18.13 -22.50 8.63
C SER A 9 16.62 -22.29 8.79
N ILE A 10 16.06 -21.24 8.20
CA ILE A 10 14.60 -21.09 8.06
C ILE A 10 14.21 -20.95 6.56
N TYR A 11 15.03 -21.44 5.67
CA TYR A 11 14.59 -21.79 4.31
C TYR A 11 14.29 -23.31 4.29
N GLN A 12 13.31 -23.72 5.09
CA GLN A 12 12.69 -25.01 4.83
C GLN A 12 11.88 -24.88 3.53
N THR A 13 12.27 -25.68 2.56
CA THR A 13 11.53 -26.00 1.34
C THR A 13 10.04 -26.15 1.66
N MET A 14 9.23 -25.23 1.14
CA MET A 14 7.78 -25.36 1.18
C MET A 14 7.39 -26.67 0.47
N PRO A 15 6.42 -27.44 0.99
CA PRO A 15 5.91 -28.59 0.28
C PRO A 15 5.34 -28.09 -1.07
N GLU A 16 5.64 -28.83 -2.13
CA GLU A 16 5.03 -28.64 -3.44
C GLU A 16 3.52 -28.72 -3.27
N THR A 17 2.86 -27.57 -3.36
CA THR A 17 1.42 -27.49 -3.29
C THR A 17 0.83 -28.22 -4.49
N ASN A 18 -0.13 -29.08 -4.24
CA ASN A 18 -0.95 -29.80 -5.18
C ASN A 18 -1.19 -28.99 -6.46
N ASN A 19 -0.62 -29.45 -7.55
CA ASN A 19 -0.98 -29.07 -8.91
C ASN A 19 -2.45 -29.43 -9.11
N SER A 20 -3.35 -28.47 -8.88
CA SER A 20 -4.65 -28.50 -9.54
C SER A 20 -4.37 -28.38 -11.04
N THR A 21 -4.56 -29.44 -11.78
CA THR A 21 -4.45 -29.53 -13.24
C THR A 21 -5.59 -28.79 -13.94
N GLY A 22 -5.89 -27.58 -13.52
CA GLY A 22 -6.74 -26.61 -14.19
C GLY A 22 -5.87 -25.80 -15.16
N THR A 23 -6.07 -25.98 -16.44
CA THR A 23 -5.42 -25.17 -17.50
C THR A 23 -5.94 -23.75 -17.54
N GLU A 24 -7.01 -23.44 -16.85
CA GLU A 24 -7.66 -22.14 -16.80
C GLU A 24 -6.83 -21.16 -15.97
N ARG A 25 -6.60 -19.98 -16.51
CA ARG A 25 -5.82 -18.90 -15.90
C ARG A 25 -6.68 -17.66 -15.74
N ASP A 26 -6.75 -17.14 -14.52
CA ASP A 26 -7.45 -15.92 -14.20
C ASP A 26 -6.48 -14.86 -13.68
N LEU A 27 -6.70 -13.61 -14.08
CA LEU A 27 -5.91 -12.47 -13.66
C LEU A 27 -6.79 -11.40 -13.02
N THR A 28 -6.47 -11.01 -11.80
CA THR A 28 -6.87 -9.72 -11.26
C THR A 28 -5.69 -8.75 -11.39
N LEU A 29 -5.85 -7.75 -12.24
CA LEU A 29 -4.87 -6.70 -12.48
C LEU A 29 -5.30 -5.43 -11.76
N MET A 30 -4.54 -5.04 -10.75
CA MET A 30 -4.78 -3.82 -9.98
C MET A 30 -3.98 -2.66 -10.56
N LEU A 31 -4.67 -1.55 -10.87
CA LEU A 31 -4.16 -0.37 -11.56
C LEU A 31 -4.47 0.90 -10.74
N PRO A 32 -3.86 1.11 -9.56
CA PRO A 32 -4.11 2.29 -8.75
C PRO A 32 -3.40 3.52 -9.33
N GLY A 33 -4.01 4.70 -9.15
CA GLY A 33 -3.43 5.99 -9.52
C GLY A 33 -3.66 6.39 -10.98
N LEU A 34 -4.64 5.78 -11.65
CA LEU A 34 -5.02 6.14 -13.03
C LEU A 34 -6.13 7.21 -13.10
N ASP A 35 -6.66 7.71 -11.98
CA ASP A 35 -7.68 8.74 -11.95
C ASP A 35 -7.20 10.02 -12.67
N ALA A 36 -8.08 10.57 -13.50
CA ALA A 36 -7.76 11.67 -14.43
C ALA A 36 -7.64 13.05 -13.76
N GLU A 37 -7.92 13.17 -12.45
CA GLU A 37 -8.02 14.47 -11.77
C GLU A 37 -6.68 15.19 -11.56
N THR A 38 -5.54 14.58 -11.86
CA THR A 38 -4.21 15.09 -11.49
C THR A 38 -3.24 15.27 -12.65
N GLY A 39 -3.72 15.28 -13.90
CA GLY A 39 -2.88 15.75 -15.01
C GLY A 39 -2.79 17.28 -15.03
N PRO A 40 -1.64 17.91 -15.44
CA PRO A 40 -1.63 19.34 -15.71
C PRO A 40 -2.71 19.64 -16.74
N GLU A 41 -3.41 20.75 -16.54
CA GLU A 41 -4.45 21.24 -17.45
C GLU A 41 -3.97 21.17 -18.91
N GLY A 42 -4.64 20.35 -19.72
CA GLY A 42 -4.44 20.28 -21.16
C GLY A 42 -3.94 18.95 -21.74
N ASN A 43 -3.48 17.99 -20.98
CA ASN A 43 -3.05 16.70 -21.52
C ASN A 43 -4.17 15.64 -21.39
N ASN A 44 -4.99 15.51 -22.43
CA ASN A 44 -5.92 14.40 -22.56
C ASN A 44 -5.14 13.11 -22.88
N PHE A 45 -4.74 12.35 -21.85
CA PHE A 45 -4.24 11.00 -22.05
C PHE A 45 -5.42 10.10 -22.40
N SER A 46 -5.38 9.49 -23.57
CA SER A 46 -6.35 8.48 -23.96
C SER A 46 -5.72 7.10 -23.81
N LEU A 47 -6.20 6.33 -22.87
CA LEU A 47 -5.94 4.89 -22.75
C LEU A 47 -6.98 4.14 -23.60
N GLY A 48 -6.90 4.34 -24.92
CA GLY A 48 -7.93 3.92 -25.85
C GLY A 48 -8.26 2.43 -25.79
N ARG A 49 -7.26 1.58 -25.52
CA ARG A 49 -7.45 0.13 -25.40
C ARG A 49 -8.02 -0.24 -24.04
N LEU A 50 -7.53 0.35 -22.97
CA LEU A 50 -8.09 0.16 -21.63
C LEU A 50 -9.55 0.63 -21.54
N GLU A 51 -9.85 1.83 -22.05
CA GLU A 51 -11.21 2.37 -22.11
C GLU A 51 -12.15 1.49 -22.94
N TRP A 52 -11.64 0.99 -24.07
CA TRP A 52 -12.38 0.05 -24.88
C TRP A 52 -12.67 -1.24 -24.11
N LEU A 53 -11.68 -1.83 -23.45
CA LEU A 53 -11.81 -3.05 -22.65
C LEU A 53 -12.82 -2.86 -21.51
N LEU A 54 -12.68 -1.77 -20.74
CA LEU A 54 -13.60 -1.41 -19.65
C LEU A 54 -15.05 -1.23 -20.16
N SER A 55 -15.22 -0.71 -21.36
CA SER A 55 -16.57 -0.59 -21.93
C SER A 55 -17.25 -1.95 -22.18
N ARG A 56 -16.46 -3.02 -22.39
CA ARG A 56 -16.96 -4.39 -22.61
C ARG A 56 -17.17 -5.16 -21.30
N ALA A 57 -16.49 -4.75 -20.24
CA ALA A 57 -16.47 -5.40 -18.95
C ALA A 57 -17.81 -5.34 -18.22
N ASP A 58 -18.06 -6.28 -17.35
CA ASP A 58 -19.12 -6.21 -16.36
C ASP A 58 -18.57 -5.65 -15.05
N ARG A 59 -19.26 -4.68 -14.47
CA ARG A 59 -18.90 -4.16 -13.15
C ARG A 59 -19.21 -5.22 -12.11
N VAL A 60 -18.22 -5.52 -11.29
CA VAL A 60 -18.40 -6.40 -10.12
C VAL A 60 -19.10 -5.59 -9.02
N THR A 61 -20.29 -6.05 -8.62
CA THR A 61 -21.09 -5.39 -7.59
C THR A 61 -20.57 -5.74 -6.20
N GLY A 62 -20.69 -4.78 -5.25
CA GLY A 62 -20.30 -5.02 -3.84
C GLY A 62 -18.86 -4.61 -3.50
N ALA A 63 -18.07 -4.12 -4.45
CA ALA A 63 -16.79 -3.50 -4.14
C ALA A 63 -17.02 -2.16 -3.44
N ALA A 64 -16.70 -2.08 -2.14
CA ALA A 64 -16.73 -0.82 -1.41
C ALA A 64 -15.54 0.05 -1.85
N THR A 65 -15.73 1.38 -1.86
CA THR A 65 -14.66 2.33 -2.17
C THR A 65 -13.58 2.32 -1.07
N GLY A 66 -12.32 2.58 -1.45
CA GLY A 66 -11.23 2.59 -0.48
C GLY A 66 -9.86 2.89 -1.06
N THR A 67 -8.88 3.01 -0.18
CA THR A 67 -7.46 3.15 -0.52
C THR A 67 -6.91 1.87 -1.14
N LEU A 68 -5.68 1.93 -1.67
CA LEU A 68 -4.97 0.75 -2.18
C LEU A 68 -4.87 -0.35 -1.11
N ASP A 69 -4.52 0.02 0.12
CA ASP A 69 -4.38 -0.93 1.22
C ASP A 69 -5.71 -1.58 1.59
N GLU A 70 -6.81 -0.80 1.66
CA GLU A 70 -8.15 -1.34 1.87
C GLU A 70 -8.58 -2.32 0.78
N CYS A 71 -8.18 -2.06 -0.47
CA CYS A 71 -8.42 -3.00 -1.57
C CYS A 71 -7.66 -4.31 -1.36
N LEU A 72 -6.39 -4.24 -1.02
CA LEU A 72 -5.54 -5.41 -0.80
C LEU A 72 -6.07 -6.26 0.37
N PHE A 73 -6.44 -5.63 1.49
CA PHE A 73 -7.03 -6.36 2.62
C PHE A 73 -8.27 -7.15 2.20
N ARG A 74 -9.16 -6.54 1.42
CA ARG A 74 -10.36 -7.22 0.90
C ARG A 74 -10.03 -8.35 -0.07
N LEU A 75 -9.11 -8.11 -1.01
CA LEU A 75 -8.70 -9.11 -1.99
C LEU A 75 -8.06 -10.33 -1.35
N PHE A 76 -7.35 -10.15 -0.24
CA PHE A 76 -6.81 -11.25 0.56
C PHE A 76 -7.81 -11.82 1.60
N GLY A 77 -9.03 -11.31 1.66
CA GLY A 77 -10.04 -11.80 2.61
C GLY A 77 -9.70 -11.53 4.07
N ALA A 78 -8.91 -10.48 4.34
CA ALA A 78 -8.58 -10.08 5.69
C ALA A 78 -9.81 -9.49 6.39
N ASP A 79 -10.17 -10.05 7.54
CA ASP A 79 -11.34 -9.62 8.31
C ASP A 79 -10.97 -8.39 9.14
N VAL A 80 -11.56 -7.25 8.80
CA VAL A 80 -11.37 -5.98 9.52
C VAL A 80 -12.72 -5.52 10.02
N PRO A 81 -12.90 -5.33 11.35
CA PRO A 81 -14.16 -4.88 11.91
C PRO A 81 -14.55 -3.48 11.40
N ASP A 82 -15.83 -3.29 11.10
CA ASP A 82 -16.37 -2.00 10.70
C ASP A 82 -16.08 -0.91 11.74
N GLY A 83 -15.78 0.29 11.27
CA GLY A 83 -15.51 1.45 12.12
C GLY A 83 -14.18 1.40 12.88
N ARG A 84 -13.30 0.48 12.57
CA ARG A 84 -11.94 0.41 13.09
C ARG A 84 -10.92 0.76 12.01
N ASP A 85 -9.75 1.19 12.42
CA ASP A 85 -8.63 1.40 11.51
C ASP A 85 -8.23 0.09 10.83
N LEU A 86 -7.76 0.20 9.60
CA LEU A 86 -7.12 -0.91 8.92
C LEU A 86 -5.81 -1.26 9.64
N PRO A 87 -5.59 -2.50 10.11
CA PRO A 87 -4.44 -2.83 10.96
C PRO A 87 -3.14 -2.96 10.17
N VAL A 88 -2.78 -1.91 9.42
CA VAL A 88 -1.59 -1.87 8.56
C VAL A 88 -0.31 -2.06 9.37
N ALA A 89 -0.26 -1.51 10.58
CA ALA A 89 0.90 -1.67 11.47
C ALA A 89 1.19 -3.15 11.78
N ALA A 90 0.19 -3.88 12.26
CA ALA A 90 0.36 -5.28 12.61
C ALA A 90 0.73 -6.13 11.39
N VAL A 91 0.10 -5.86 10.23
CA VAL A 91 0.35 -6.59 8.98
C VAL A 91 1.75 -6.33 8.45
N THR A 92 2.16 -5.07 8.26
CA THR A 92 3.46 -4.74 7.69
C THR A 92 4.64 -5.12 8.60
N ARG A 93 4.41 -5.12 9.92
CA ARG A 93 5.41 -5.56 10.90
C ARG A 93 5.83 -7.02 10.70
N VAL A 94 4.95 -7.88 10.17
CA VAL A 94 5.29 -9.28 9.85
C VAL A 94 6.43 -9.38 8.83
N LEU A 95 6.50 -8.46 7.87
CA LEU A 95 7.61 -8.39 6.92
C LEU A 95 8.88 -7.80 7.55
N ASP A 96 8.73 -6.71 8.28
CA ASP A 96 9.86 -5.91 8.75
C ASP A 96 10.58 -6.53 9.95
N VAL A 97 9.85 -7.26 10.79
CA VAL A 97 10.38 -7.88 12.03
C VAL A 97 10.40 -9.40 11.94
N GLY A 98 9.58 -9.99 11.09
CA GLY A 98 9.47 -11.45 10.94
C GLY A 98 8.70 -12.15 12.06
N VAL A 99 8.09 -11.41 13.00
CA VAL A 99 7.36 -11.94 14.15
C VAL A 99 5.87 -11.81 13.91
N VAL A 100 5.16 -12.91 14.12
CA VAL A 100 3.69 -12.97 14.15
C VAL A 100 3.27 -13.02 15.60
N ASP A 101 2.65 -11.95 16.09
CA ASP A 101 2.06 -11.89 17.42
C ASP A 101 0.66 -11.27 17.36
N ASN A 102 -0.13 -11.41 18.43
CA ASN A 102 -1.47 -10.83 18.50
C ASN A 102 -1.47 -9.49 19.28
N ALA A 103 -0.32 -8.83 19.41
CA ALA A 103 -0.24 -7.52 20.05
C ALA A 103 -0.91 -6.44 19.17
N TRP A 104 -1.41 -5.39 19.82
CA TRP A 104 -1.91 -4.21 19.11
C TRP A 104 -0.73 -3.30 18.76
N TRP A 105 -0.63 -2.92 17.49
CA TRP A 105 0.43 -2.07 16.97
C TRP A 105 -0.14 -0.90 16.19
N LEU A 106 0.59 0.22 16.20
CA LEU A 106 0.30 1.45 15.47
C LEU A 106 1.51 1.82 14.61
N ARG A 107 1.31 2.29 13.41
CA ARG A 107 2.35 2.99 12.66
C ARG A 107 2.58 4.36 13.31
N ALA A 108 3.84 4.72 13.46
CA ALA A 108 4.29 6.01 13.99
C ALA A 108 5.37 6.55 13.05
N ASP A 109 4.97 6.80 11.79
CA ASP A 109 5.93 7.13 10.74
C ASP A 109 6.51 8.53 10.90
N PRO A 110 7.83 8.67 10.74
CA PRO A 110 8.48 9.97 10.77
C PRO A 110 8.01 10.82 9.59
N VAL A 111 7.64 12.06 9.87
CA VAL A 111 7.11 12.99 8.85
C VAL A 111 7.70 14.38 9.01
N HIS A 112 7.64 15.16 7.92
CA HIS A 112 7.88 16.59 7.93
C HIS A 112 6.56 17.33 7.73
N LEU A 113 6.15 18.08 8.74
CA LEU A 113 4.99 18.98 8.68
C LEU A 113 5.47 20.38 8.34
N ARG A 114 4.85 21.00 7.33
CA ARG A 114 5.17 22.34 6.85
C ARG A 114 4.02 23.31 7.09
N PRO A 115 4.25 24.45 7.75
CA PRO A 115 3.26 25.52 7.85
C PRO A 115 2.88 26.04 6.46
N GLN A 116 1.58 26.25 6.23
CA GLN A 116 1.04 26.86 5.02
C GLN A 116 -0.13 27.78 5.39
N GLY A 117 0.16 29.06 5.56
CA GLY A 117 -0.79 30.01 6.13
C GLY A 117 -1.14 29.65 7.57
N ASP A 118 -2.42 29.46 7.85
CA ASP A 118 -2.99 29.03 9.12
C ASP A 118 -3.14 27.50 9.27
N THR A 119 -2.65 26.76 8.29
CA THR A 119 -2.72 25.30 8.25
C THR A 119 -1.35 24.64 8.38
N LEU A 120 -1.34 23.36 8.72
CA LEU A 120 -0.15 22.52 8.78
C LEU A 120 -0.32 21.36 7.81
N VAL A 121 0.60 21.23 6.85
CA VAL A 121 0.53 20.25 5.77
C VAL A 121 1.56 19.16 5.99
N LEU A 122 1.18 17.89 5.83
CA LEU A 122 2.10 16.77 5.80
C LEU A 122 2.82 16.78 4.44
N ALA A 123 4.06 17.30 4.44
CA ALA A 123 4.79 17.60 3.22
C ALA A 123 5.60 16.40 2.70
N ALA A 124 6.17 15.60 3.60
CA ALA A 124 7.01 14.47 3.23
C ALA A 124 7.00 13.37 4.32
N SER A 125 7.21 12.16 3.88
CA SER A 125 7.38 10.96 4.70
C SER A 125 8.50 10.10 4.11
N ASP A 126 8.23 9.38 3.03
CA ASP A 126 9.21 8.47 2.40
C ASP A 126 10.40 9.23 1.75
N ASP A 127 10.20 10.49 1.36
CA ASP A 127 11.22 11.33 0.72
C ASP A 127 12.19 11.97 1.71
N LEU A 128 12.02 11.73 3.02
CA LEU A 128 12.88 12.32 4.06
C LEU A 128 14.32 11.76 4.07
N MET A 129 14.60 10.71 3.30
CA MET A 129 15.93 10.10 3.19
C MET A 129 16.58 9.83 4.56
N ILE A 130 15.80 9.27 5.48
CA ILE A 130 16.24 8.98 6.86
C ILE A 130 17.19 7.78 6.84
N SER A 131 18.34 7.90 7.47
CA SER A 131 19.24 6.77 7.70
C SER A 131 18.83 5.96 8.94
N GLN A 132 19.21 4.68 9.01
CA GLN A 132 18.91 3.84 10.18
C GLN A 132 19.53 4.41 11.47
N PRO A 133 20.80 4.93 11.49
CA PRO A 133 21.34 5.57 12.68
C PRO A 133 20.55 6.81 13.15
N GLU A 134 20.01 7.63 12.23
CA GLU A 134 19.16 8.77 12.59
C GLU A 134 17.85 8.29 13.22
N ALA A 135 17.20 7.29 12.62
CA ALA A 135 15.98 6.70 13.15
C ALA A 135 16.20 6.13 14.56
N ASP A 136 17.28 5.38 14.77
CA ASP A 136 17.61 4.77 16.05
C ASP A 136 17.87 5.84 17.15
N ARG A 137 18.57 6.92 16.81
CA ARG A 137 18.83 8.03 17.73
C ARG A 137 17.55 8.77 18.10
N LEU A 138 16.69 9.09 17.10
CA LEU A 138 15.39 9.73 17.34
C LEU A 138 14.50 8.88 18.25
N ILE A 139 14.44 7.57 18.01
CA ILE A 139 13.68 6.65 18.88
C ILE A 139 14.21 6.69 20.32
N GLN A 140 15.54 6.69 20.51
CA GLN A 140 16.11 6.79 21.85
C GLN A 140 15.76 8.12 22.53
N GLU A 141 15.74 9.24 21.80
CA GLU A 141 15.32 10.54 22.35
C GLU A 141 13.84 10.51 22.74
N ILE A 142 12.96 9.97 21.89
CA ILE A 142 11.52 9.85 22.15
C ILE A 142 11.26 8.95 23.38
N LEU A 143 11.85 7.77 23.43
CA LEU A 143 11.62 6.82 24.53
C LEU A 143 12.11 7.33 25.90
N LYS A 144 13.07 8.26 25.96
CA LYS A 144 13.46 8.91 27.22
C LYS A 144 12.36 9.81 27.78
N VAL A 145 11.61 10.48 26.92
CA VAL A 145 10.51 11.37 27.34
C VAL A 145 9.26 10.55 27.69
N PHE A 146 8.94 9.55 26.89
CA PHE A 146 7.74 8.70 27.04
C PHE A 146 8.01 7.41 27.83
N VAL A 147 9.01 7.41 28.73
CA VAL A 147 9.38 6.23 29.54
C VAL A 147 8.24 5.79 30.46
N GLU A 148 7.51 6.74 31.05
CA GLU A 148 6.39 6.47 31.97
C GLU A 148 5.14 5.97 31.22
N ASP A 149 5.01 6.27 29.94
CA ASP A 149 3.91 5.79 29.08
C ASP A 149 4.04 4.31 28.70
N GLY A 150 5.16 3.66 29.02
CA GLY A 150 5.39 2.25 28.77
C GLY A 150 5.43 1.89 27.27
N TRP A 151 5.87 2.81 26.42
CA TRP A 151 5.92 2.62 24.99
C TRP A 151 6.99 1.63 24.55
N VAL A 152 6.65 0.79 23.57
CA VAL A 152 7.62 0.06 22.76
C VAL A 152 7.62 0.68 21.37
N LEU A 153 8.64 1.47 21.06
CA LEU A 153 8.81 2.12 19.76
C LEU A 153 10.03 1.51 19.04
N LYS A 154 9.85 1.09 17.78
CA LYS A 154 10.90 0.46 16.98
C LYS A 154 10.87 0.95 15.53
N ALA A 155 12.05 1.11 14.93
CA ALA A 155 12.25 1.41 13.51
C ALA A 155 13.00 0.26 12.81
N PRO A 156 12.38 -0.86 12.49
CA PRO A 156 13.02 -1.92 11.72
C PRO A 156 13.39 -1.48 10.30
N ARG A 157 12.78 -0.39 9.84
CA ARG A 157 13.14 0.36 8.63
C ARG A 157 13.20 1.85 8.95
N PRO A 158 14.10 2.63 8.35
CA PRO A 158 14.28 4.05 8.69
C PRO A 158 13.00 4.89 8.60
N HIS A 159 12.13 4.58 7.66
CA HIS A 159 10.89 5.32 7.36
C HIS A 159 9.62 4.60 7.81
N ARG A 160 9.71 3.41 8.46
CA ARG A 160 8.56 2.65 8.97
C ARG A 160 8.76 2.32 10.44
N TRP A 161 8.06 3.07 11.28
CA TRP A 161 8.15 2.91 12.71
C TRP A 161 6.89 2.30 13.28
N TYR A 162 7.06 1.50 14.32
CA TYR A 162 6.00 0.74 14.97
C TYR A 162 5.97 1.07 16.44
N LEU A 163 4.81 1.54 16.89
CA LEU A 163 4.54 1.85 18.30
C LEU A 163 3.56 0.83 18.88
N GLN A 164 3.92 0.26 20.02
CA GLN A 164 3.01 -0.45 20.89
C GLN A 164 2.88 0.38 22.16
N PRO A 165 1.72 1.02 22.42
CA PRO A 165 1.44 1.68 23.68
C PRO A 165 1.18 0.65 24.78
N ALA A 166 1.28 1.05 26.07
CA ALA A 166 0.98 0.17 27.18
C ALA A 166 -0.48 -0.32 27.16
N ASP A 167 -1.41 0.60 26.89
CA ASP A 167 -2.83 0.31 26.76
C ASP A 167 -3.30 0.50 25.30
N THR A 168 -4.23 -0.34 24.86
CA THR A 168 -4.84 -0.20 23.52
C THR A 168 -5.73 1.06 23.52
N PRO A 169 -5.42 2.08 22.70
CA PRO A 169 -6.21 3.30 22.67
C PRO A 169 -7.55 3.10 21.98
N ASP A 170 -8.58 3.79 22.47
CA ASP A 170 -9.87 3.90 21.79
C ASP A 170 -9.89 5.17 20.93
N MET A 171 -9.29 5.06 19.76
CA MET A 171 -9.19 6.14 18.77
C MET A 171 -9.30 5.62 17.35
N GLN A 172 -9.59 6.53 16.44
CA GLN A 172 -9.51 6.33 14.99
C GLN A 172 -8.44 7.25 14.43
N THR A 173 -7.69 6.74 13.47
CA THR A 173 -6.61 7.47 12.81
C THR A 173 -6.84 7.57 11.31
N THR A 174 -6.18 8.50 10.66
CA THR A 174 -6.30 8.70 9.22
C THR A 174 -5.09 8.09 8.51
N HIS A 175 -5.35 7.26 7.50
CA HIS A 175 -4.33 6.66 6.65
C HIS A 175 -3.43 7.74 6.03
N ILE A 176 -2.11 7.53 6.04
CA ILE A 176 -1.14 8.54 5.63
C ILE A 176 -1.36 9.04 4.20
N ASP A 177 -1.75 8.18 3.27
CA ASP A 177 -2.00 8.56 1.87
C ASP A 177 -3.17 9.55 1.69
N ARG A 178 -4.09 9.60 2.65
CA ARG A 178 -5.20 10.57 2.64
C ARG A 178 -4.77 11.96 3.11
N VAL A 179 -3.62 12.05 3.78
CA VAL A 179 -3.14 13.27 4.44
C VAL A 179 -1.95 13.87 3.73
N LEU A 180 -1.19 13.06 3.01
CA LEU A 180 -0.01 13.53 2.28
C LEU A 180 -0.38 14.68 1.32
N GLY A 181 0.34 15.81 1.45
CA GLY A 181 0.07 17.04 0.70
C GLY A 181 -1.14 17.85 1.19
N ASN A 182 -1.86 17.41 2.22
CA ASN A 182 -3.07 18.05 2.72
C ASN A 182 -2.91 18.60 4.15
N ASN A 183 -3.87 19.43 4.55
CA ASN A 183 -3.99 19.93 5.92
C ASN A 183 -4.23 18.76 6.89
N ILE A 184 -3.42 18.68 7.95
CA ILE A 184 -3.49 17.59 8.93
C ILE A 184 -4.62 17.73 9.94
N TYR A 185 -5.13 18.94 10.21
CA TYR A 185 -6.08 19.19 11.30
C TYR A 185 -7.35 18.34 11.20
N PRO A 186 -8.00 18.20 10.03
CA PRO A 186 -9.17 17.33 9.92
C PRO A 186 -8.88 15.84 10.03
N ALA A 187 -7.59 15.46 9.93
CA ALA A 187 -7.11 14.09 9.89
C ALA A 187 -6.47 13.63 11.21
N LEU A 188 -6.41 14.51 12.21
CA LEU A 188 -5.88 14.17 13.54
C LEU A 188 -6.70 13.05 14.19
N PRO A 189 -6.09 12.25 15.09
CA PRO A 189 -6.78 11.17 15.81
C PRO A 189 -8.10 11.62 16.44
N THR A 190 -9.14 10.83 16.28
CA THR A 190 -10.49 11.08 16.84
C THR A 190 -10.89 9.96 17.81
N GLY A 191 -12.06 10.09 18.44
CA GLY A 191 -12.54 9.12 19.44
C GLY A 191 -12.23 9.52 20.88
N PRO A 192 -12.55 8.66 21.86
CA PRO A 192 -12.40 8.96 23.29
C PRO A 192 -10.98 9.37 23.68
N ASP A 193 -9.96 8.70 23.13
CA ASP A 193 -8.55 9.00 23.42
C ASP A 193 -7.95 10.05 22.45
N GLY A 194 -8.68 10.53 21.44
CA GLY A 194 -8.18 11.45 20.43
C GLY A 194 -7.44 12.66 20.99
N LYS A 195 -8.03 13.33 22.00
CA LYS A 195 -7.42 14.50 22.64
C LYS A 195 -6.09 14.18 23.35
N LYS A 196 -5.98 13.01 23.98
CA LYS A 196 -4.72 12.54 24.59
C LYS A 196 -3.63 12.44 23.53
N TRP A 197 -3.96 11.87 22.37
CA TRP A 197 -3.01 11.70 21.27
C TRP A 197 -2.66 13.02 20.55
N HIS A 198 -3.54 14.03 20.57
CA HIS A 198 -3.16 15.38 20.14
C HIS A 198 -2.09 15.99 21.08
N THR A 199 -2.21 15.79 22.39
CA THR A 199 -1.19 16.24 23.36
C THR A 199 0.15 15.53 23.10
N VAL A 200 0.12 14.22 22.90
CA VAL A 200 1.30 13.42 22.53
C VAL A 200 1.97 13.95 21.24
N LEU A 201 1.18 14.28 20.21
CA LEU A 201 1.73 14.86 18.97
C LEU A 201 2.43 16.20 19.23
N ASN A 202 1.84 17.08 20.04
CA ASN A 202 2.44 18.37 20.39
C ASN A 202 3.75 18.19 21.17
N GLU A 203 3.78 17.29 22.14
CA GLU A 203 4.98 16.97 22.92
C GLU A 203 6.10 16.41 22.02
N LEU A 204 5.76 15.53 21.09
CA LEU A 204 6.70 15.02 20.09
C LEU A 204 7.26 16.13 19.21
N GLN A 205 6.43 17.06 18.76
CA GLN A 205 6.89 18.20 17.95
C GLN A 205 7.88 19.07 18.71
N ILE A 206 7.62 19.37 19.99
CA ILE A 206 8.53 20.13 20.86
C ILE A 206 9.86 19.38 21.04
N LEU A 207 9.81 18.08 21.34
CA LEU A 207 10.99 17.24 21.47
C LEU A 207 11.83 17.21 20.19
N LEU A 208 11.19 16.91 19.07
CA LEU A 208 11.85 16.79 17.78
C LEU A 208 12.44 18.12 17.28
N HIS A 209 11.81 19.25 17.62
CA HIS A 209 12.37 20.58 17.30
C HIS A 209 13.72 20.82 17.98
N THR A 210 13.95 20.27 19.15
CA THR A 210 15.21 20.43 19.90
C THR A 210 16.20 19.28 19.69
N SER A 211 15.83 18.28 18.88
CA SER A 211 16.65 17.08 18.64
C SER A 211 17.99 17.43 17.96
N GLY A 212 19.07 16.84 18.50
CA GLY A 212 20.39 16.94 17.90
C GLY A 212 20.46 16.32 16.49
N VAL A 213 19.66 15.29 16.22
CA VAL A 213 19.54 14.69 14.88
C VAL A 213 19.01 15.70 13.88
N ASN A 214 17.96 16.45 14.25
CA ASN A 214 17.39 17.45 13.35
C ASN A 214 18.32 18.65 13.12
N GLN A 215 19.08 19.09 14.14
CA GLN A 215 20.11 20.11 13.97
C GLN A 215 21.19 19.65 12.97
N GLU A 216 21.64 18.38 13.04
CA GLU A 216 22.57 17.82 12.07
C GLU A 216 21.96 17.74 10.66
N ARG A 217 20.67 17.34 10.52
CA ARG A 217 19.96 17.31 9.25
C ARG A 217 19.86 18.71 8.62
N GLU A 218 19.40 19.70 9.36
CA GLU A 218 19.30 21.09 8.90
C GLU A 218 20.67 21.67 8.47
N SER A 219 21.75 21.34 9.19
CA SER A 219 23.10 21.77 8.82
C SER A 219 23.58 21.24 7.49
N ARG A 220 23.01 20.11 7.02
CA ARG A 220 23.26 19.49 5.71
C ARG A 220 22.27 19.92 4.63
N GLY A 221 21.25 20.69 5.00
CA GLY A 221 20.15 21.07 4.10
C GLY A 221 19.05 20.03 3.95
N ASP A 222 19.04 18.98 4.80
CA ASP A 222 17.99 17.98 4.83
C ASP A 222 16.76 18.50 5.60
N LEU A 223 15.57 18.05 5.21
CA LEU A 223 14.34 18.37 5.95
C LEU A 223 14.36 17.74 7.36
N PRO A 224 14.04 18.49 8.43
CA PRO A 224 13.90 17.92 9.75
C PRO A 224 12.71 17.00 9.86
N ILE A 225 12.84 15.96 10.71
CA ILE A 225 11.74 15.08 11.12
C ILE A 225 11.08 15.77 12.30
N ASN A 226 10.03 16.52 12.08
CA ASN A 226 9.44 17.39 13.10
C ASN A 226 8.13 16.85 13.68
N SER A 227 7.66 15.68 13.25
CA SER A 227 6.51 14.99 13.85
C SER A 227 6.52 13.49 13.53
N LEU A 228 5.65 12.76 14.17
CA LEU A 228 5.27 11.40 13.81
C LEU A 228 3.83 11.41 13.31
N TRP A 229 3.50 10.58 12.31
CA TRP A 229 2.14 10.35 11.90
C TRP A 229 1.64 9.01 12.45
N PHE A 230 0.62 9.05 13.30
CA PHE A 230 0.00 7.88 13.91
C PHE A 230 -1.13 7.37 13.03
N TRP A 231 -1.07 6.10 12.59
CA TRP A 231 -2.09 5.52 11.73
C TRP A 231 -2.03 3.98 11.68
N GLY A 232 -3.08 3.38 11.14
CA GLY A 232 -3.09 1.96 10.83
C GLY A 232 -3.02 1.04 12.04
N GLY A 233 -3.65 1.47 13.15
CA GLY A 233 -3.63 0.77 14.42
C GLY A 233 -4.48 -0.48 14.44
N GLY A 234 -3.98 -1.56 15.05
CA GLY A 234 -4.76 -2.77 15.22
C GLY A 234 -3.94 -4.00 15.56
N ARG A 235 -4.65 -5.13 15.64
CA ARG A 235 -4.09 -6.48 15.78
C ARG A 235 -4.07 -7.16 14.41
N LEU A 236 -3.29 -8.22 14.27
CA LEU A 236 -3.31 -9.01 13.05
C LEU A 236 -4.73 -9.48 12.73
N PRO A 237 -5.21 -9.25 11.49
CA PRO A 237 -6.52 -9.72 11.08
C PRO A 237 -6.49 -11.24 10.87
N VAL A 238 -7.64 -11.86 11.02
CA VAL A 238 -7.84 -13.23 10.53
C VAL A 238 -7.94 -13.15 9.02
N ILE A 239 -7.09 -13.89 8.32
CA ILE A 239 -7.18 -14.04 6.87
C ILE A 239 -7.97 -15.30 6.57
N LYS A 240 -9.07 -15.13 5.84
CA LYS A 240 -9.84 -16.27 5.31
C LYS A 240 -9.01 -16.96 4.23
N GLU A 241 -9.35 -18.22 3.95
CA GLU A 241 -8.68 -18.99 2.90
C GLU A 241 -8.64 -18.19 1.59
N SER A 242 -7.44 -18.02 1.06
CA SER A 242 -7.20 -17.21 -0.14
C SER A 242 -7.22 -18.09 -1.39
N ASN A 243 -7.95 -17.65 -2.42
CA ASN A 243 -7.99 -18.33 -3.71
C ASN A 243 -6.83 -17.94 -4.64
N TRP A 244 -5.92 -17.06 -4.20
CA TRP A 244 -4.78 -16.64 -5.00
C TRP A 244 -3.73 -17.75 -5.08
N VAL A 245 -3.40 -18.17 -6.29
CA VAL A 245 -2.27 -19.08 -6.54
C VAL A 245 -0.96 -18.32 -6.38
N LYS A 246 -0.92 -17.03 -6.77
CA LYS A 246 0.28 -16.23 -6.68
C LYS A 246 -0.02 -14.73 -6.64
N TYR A 247 0.73 -14.00 -5.84
CA TYR A 247 0.80 -12.55 -5.79
C TYR A 247 2.03 -12.04 -6.57
N TRP A 248 1.84 -11.03 -7.41
CA TRP A 248 2.89 -10.39 -8.21
C TRP A 248 2.87 -8.88 -7.92
N GLY A 249 3.86 -8.39 -7.22
CA GLY A 249 3.93 -6.98 -6.84
C GLY A 249 4.97 -6.72 -5.77
N ASP A 250 5.33 -5.44 -5.60
CA ASP A 250 6.38 -5.02 -4.65
C ASP A 250 5.79 -4.19 -3.49
N GLN A 251 4.47 -3.98 -3.49
CA GLN A 251 3.77 -3.17 -2.51
C GLN A 251 3.78 -3.84 -1.13
N THR A 252 4.21 -3.09 -0.10
CA THR A 252 4.51 -3.63 1.24
C THR A 252 3.34 -4.37 1.89
N VAL A 253 2.12 -3.80 1.81
CA VAL A 253 0.93 -4.43 2.41
C VAL A 253 0.55 -5.69 1.65
N GLY A 254 0.64 -5.68 0.31
CA GLY A 254 0.40 -6.87 -0.51
C GLY A 254 1.37 -8.01 -0.20
N LEU A 255 2.66 -7.69 -0.05
CA LEU A 255 3.70 -8.65 0.37
C LEU A 255 3.41 -9.23 1.76
N ALA A 256 3.01 -8.39 2.71
CA ALA A 256 2.69 -8.82 4.06
C ALA A 256 1.45 -9.74 4.09
N LEU A 257 0.40 -9.33 3.38
CA LEU A 257 -0.85 -10.11 3.26
C LEU A 257 -0.62 -11.44 2.53
N SER A 258 0.18 -11.45 1.45
CA SER A 258 0.52 -12.69 0.74
C SER A 258 1.24 -13.67 1.67
N ARG A 259 2.19 -13.17 2.49
CA ARG A 259 2.89 -13.99 3.48
C ARG A 259 1.94 -14.54 4.56
N LEU A 260 1.05 -13.70 5.09
CA LEU A 260 0.05 -14.12 6.08
C LEU A 260 -0.96 -15.12 5.52
N ALA A 261 -1.37 -14.94 4.26
CA ALA A 261 -2.26 -15.85 3.54
C ALA A 261 -1.55 -17.09 2.98
N GLN A 262 -0.23 -17.23 3.19
CA GLN A 262 0.59 -18.30 2.63
C GLN A 262 0.51 -18.40 1.09
N VAL A 263 0.27 -17.26 0.43
CA VAL A 263 0.24 -17.13 -1.03
C VAL A 263 1.66 -16.88 -1.55
N PRO A 264 2.17 -17.70 -2.48
CA PRO A 264 3.47 -17.48 -3.11
C PRO A 264 3.57 -16.10 -3.75
N HIS A 265 4.74 -15.50 -3.65
CA HIS A 265 5.05 -14.17 -4.18
C HIS A 265 6.07 -14.24 -5.32
N SER A 266 5.93 -13.34 -6.28
CA SER A 266 6.97 -12.99 -7.27
C SER A 266 7.04 -11.48 -7.46
N ASN A 267 8.21 -11.01 -7.90
CA ASN A 267 8.38 -9.62 -8.30
C ASN A 267 7.36 -9.21 -9.37
N LYS A 268 7.04 -7.94 -9.40
CA LYS A 268 6.15 -7.35 -10.39
C LYS A 268 6.71 -7.58 -11.80
N PRO A 269 5.94 -8.21 -12.73
CA PRO A 269 6.39 -8.42 -14.11
C PRO A 269 6.50 -7.09 -14.86
N ALA A 270 7.45 -7.00 -15.78
CA ALA A 270 7.63 -5.81 -16.60
C ALA A 270 6.52 -5.63 -17.65
N SER A 271 5.84 -6.72 -18.03
CA SER A 271 4.76 -6.71 -19.02
C SER A 271 3.83 -7.90 -18.87
N ALA A 272 2.64 -7.81 -19.48
CA ALA A 272 1.72 -8.93 -19.55
C ALA A 272 2.32 -10.14 -20.30
N LYS A 273 3.18 -9.92 -21.29
CA LYS A 273 3.87 -11.01 -22.00
C LYS A 273 4.77 -11.80 -21.06
N GLN A 274 5.54 -11.11 -20.23
CA GLN A 274 6.37 -11.77 -19.21
C GLN A 274 5.48 -12.53 -18.21
N TRP A 275 4.42 -11.89 -17.71
CA TRP A 275 3.50 -12.55 -16.79
C TRP A 275 2.88 -13.81 -17.41
N LEU A 276 2.41 -13.74 -18.66
CA LEU A 276 1.85 -14.90 -19.40
C LEU A 276 2.85 -16.05 -19.54
N ALA A 277 4.14 -15.74 -19.72
CA ALA A 277 5.20 -16.75 -19.82
C ALA A 277 5.51 -17.41 -18.47
N ASP A 278 5.45 -16.65 -17.36
CA ASP A 278 5.89 -17.07 -16.02
C ASP A 278 4.74 -17.60 -15.14
N ALA A 279 3.48 -17.27 -15.49
CA ALA A 279 2.30 -17.65 -14.71
C ALA A 279 1.78 -19.04 -15.11
N GLY A 280 1.51 -19.88 -14.12
CA GLY A 280 0.78 -21.14 -14.28
C GLY A 280 -0.74 -20.95 -14.38
N GLY A 281 -1.51 -22.04 -14.24
CA GLY A 281 -2.96 -21.97 -14.10
C GLY A 281 -3.40 -21.45 -12.73
N GLY A 282 -4.67 -21.06 -12.63
CA GLY A 282 -5.32 -20.56 -11.41
C GLY A 282 -5.42 -19.04 -11.32
N HIS A 283 -5.79 -18.54 -10.16
CA HIS A 283 -6.07 -17.13 -9.91
C HIS A 283 -4.80 -16.35 -9.51
N HIS A 284 -4.41 -15.35 -10.29
CA HIS A 284 -3.27 -14.49 -10.02
C HIS A 284 -3.69 -13.06 -9.67
N LEU A 285 -3.01 -12.46 -8.70
CA LEU A 285 -3.13 -11.03 -8.38
C LEU A 285 -1.85 -10.32 -8.80
N VAL A 286 -1.96 -9.38 -9.73
CA VAL A 286 -0.86 -8.50 -10.17
C VAL A 286 -1.19 -7.07 -9.77
N VAL A 287 -0.24 -6.40 -9.09
CA VAL A 287 -0.39 -4.99 -8.69
C VAL A 287 0.62 -4.12 -9.43
N LEU A 288 0.13 -3.21 -10.25
CA LEU A 288 0.91 -2.22 -10.99
C LEU A 288 0.76 -0.86 -10.32
N ASP A 289 1.53 -0.63 -9.28
CA ASP A 289 1.47 0.56 -8.42
C ASP A 289 2.31 1.75 -8.92
N GLN A 290 2.88 1.67 -10.13
CA GLN A 290 3.77 2.70 -10.67
C GLN A 290 3.08 4.06 -10.78
N ALA A 291 1.83 4.10 -11.28
CA ALA A 291 1.08 5.35 -11.40
C ALA A 291 0.77 5.94 -10.02
N PHE A 292 0.36 5.10 -9.07
CA PHE A 292 0.10 5.49 -7.69
C PHE A 292 1.34 6.07 -7.02
N ASN A 293 2.47 5.37 -7.10
CA ASN A 293 3.73 5.83 -6.51
C ASN A 293 4.24 7.12 -7.17
N ALA A 294 4.13 7.23 -8.49
CA ALA A 294 4.53 8.44 -9.21
C ALA A 294 3.71 9.66 -8.78
N LYS A 295 2.40 9.53 -8.58
CA LYS A 295 1.53 10.59 -8.04
C LYS A 295 1.91 10.95 -6.61
N ARG A 296 2.05 9.96 -5.74
CA ARG A 296 2.39 10.14 -4.34
C ARG A 296 3.67 10.97 -4.14
N HIS A 297 4.65 10.79 -5.04
CA HIS A 297 5.94 11.51 -4.99
C HIS A 297 6.00 12.72 -5.93
N GLY A 298 4.90 13.15 -6.53
CA GLY A 298 4.87 14.28 -7.47
C GLY A 298 5.70 14.06 -8.75
N GLN A 299 5.98 12.80 -9.11
CA GLN A 299 6.82 12.42 -10.25
C GLN A 299 5.98 12.30 -11.51
N TYR A 300 5.45 13.42 -11.97
CA TYR A 300 4.48 13.47 -13.06
C TYR A 300 4.99 12.85 -14.37
N GLU A 301 6.25 13.06 -14.73
CA GLU A 301 6.85 12.47 -15.93
C GLU A 301 6.85 10.93 -15.88
N ARG A 302 7.14 10.35 -14.72
CA ARG A 302 7.06 8.89 -14.54
C ARG A 302 5.64 8.37 -14.66
N TRP A 303 4.67 9.10 -14.13
CA TRP A 303 3.26 8.79 -14.30
C TRP A 303 2.86 8.78 -15.79
N GLN A 304 3.23 9.82 -16.54
CA GLN A 304 2.97 9.94 -17.98
C GLN A 304 3.57 8.77 -18.75
N ASN A 305 4.84 8.45 -18.51
CA ASN A 305 5.54 7.37 -19.18
C ASN A 305 4.87 6.00 -18.93
N PHE A 306 4.46 5.74 -17.68
CA PHE A 306 3.72 4.52 -17.36
C PHE A 306 2.37 4.45 -18.08
N VAL A 307 1.58 5.52 -18.02
CA VAL A 307 0.26 5.59 -18.67
C VAL A 307 0.38 5.42 -20.19
N ALA A 308 1.35 6.08 -20.83
CA ALA A 308 1.58 5.98 -22.28
C ALA A 308 1.95 4.56 -22.71
N ALA A 309 2.66 3.80 -21.89
CA ALA A 309 3.08 2.44 -22.21
C ALA A 309 2.03 1.37 -21.83
N LEU A 310 1.03 1.68 -21.01
CA LEU A 310 0.13 0.70 -20.39
C LEU A 310 -0.66 -0.10 -21.42
N ASP A 311 -1.23 0.56 -22.41
CA ASP A 311 -2.03 -0.11 -23.46
C ASP A 311 -1.19 -1.14 -24.22
N GLU A 312 0.03 -0.80 -24.63
CA GLU A 312 0.92 -1.67 -25.40
C GLU A 312 1.53 -2.80 -24.55
N THR A 313 1.95 -2.47 -23.32
CA THR A 313 2.71 -3.42 -22.48
C THR A 313 1.81 -4.40 -21.74
N TRP A 314 0.58 -3.99 -21.41
CA TRP A 314 -0.35 -4.79 -20.60
C TRP A 314 -1.66 -5.07 -21.31
N ILE A 315 -2.40 -4.05 -21.74
CA ILE A 315 -3.81 -4.21 -22.12
C ILE A 315 -3.94 -4.99 -23.44
N ASP A 316 -3.20 -4.61 -24.46
CA ASP A 316 -3.25 -5.31 -25.76
C ASP A 316 -2.80 -6.78 -25.71
N PRO A 317 -1.72 -7.16 -24.99
CA PRO A 317 -1.38 -8.57 -24.81
C PRO A 317 -2.45 -9.35 -24.03
N LEU A 318 -3.08 -8.75 -23.00
CA LEU A 318 -4.14 -9.42 -22.23
C LEU A 318 -5.43 -9.60 -23.05
N ILE A 319 -5.78 -8.63 -23.91
CA ILE A 319 -6.91 -8.80 -24.84
C ILE A 319 -6.64 -9.98 -25.78
N ARG A 320 -5.43 -10.08 -26.35
CA ARG A 320 -5.05 -11.23 -27.21
C ARG A 320 -5.08 -12.55 -26.46
N ALA A 321 -4.65 -12.57 -25.22
CA ALA A 321 -4.68 -13.78 -24.38
C ALA A 321 -6.13 -14.23 -24.08
N LEU A 322 -7.06 -13.28 -23.86
CA LEU A 322 -8.50 -13.58 -23.74
C LEU A 322 -9.07 -14.14 -25.04
N GLU A 323 -8.73 -13.53 -26.22
CA GLU A 323 -9.19 -13.98 -27.54
C GLU A 323 -8.64 -15.37 -27.89
N GLY A 324 -7.41 -15.64 -27.50
CA GLY A 324 -6.72 -16.91 -27.74
C GLY A 324 -7.06 -18.02 -26.74
N GLY A 325 -7.79 -17.70 -25.65
CA GLY A 325 -8.14 -18.67 -24.59
C GLY A 325 -6.97 -19.01 -23.65
N GLU A 326 -5.87 -18.24 -23.68
CA GLU A 326 -4.74 -18.35 -22.73
C GLU A 326 -5.10 -17.76 -21.37
N LEU A 327 -6.07 -16.84 -21.34
CA LEU A 327 -6.64 -16.21 -20.17
C LEU A 327 -8.16 -16.38 -20.20
N GLU A 328 -8.74 -16.95 -19.13
CA GLU A 328 -10.19 -17.16 -19.03
C GLU A 328 -10.90 -15.89 -18.57
N THR A 329 -10.44 -15.32 -17.46
CA THR A 329 -11.03 -14.12 -16.89
C THR A 329 -9.97 -13.09 -16.56
N LEU A 330 -10.20 -11.84 -16.99
CA LEU A 330 -9.47 -10.66 -16.56
C LEU A 330 -10.37 -9.79 -15.69
N THR A 331 -9.96 -9.56 -14.46
CA THR A 331 -10.58 -8.57 -13.56
C THR A 331 -9.66 -7.37 -13.43
N LEU A 332 -10.10 -6.19 -13.87
CA LEU A 332 -9.42 -4.93 -13.68
C LEU A 332 -9.89 -4.31 -12.37
N CYS A 333 -8.98 -4.07 -11.45
CA CYS A 333 -9.24 -3.36 -10.21
C CYS A 333 -8.68 -1.94 -10.32
N MET A 334 -9.59 -0.98 -10.48
CA MET A 334 -9.27 0.43 -10.67
C MET A 334 -9.20 1.17 -9.34
N ASP A 335 -8.94 2.47 -9.41
CA ASP A 335 -9.00 3.35 -8.23
C ASP A 335 -10.29 3.14 -7.42
N GLN A 336 -10.21 3.42 -6.12
CA GLN A 336 -11.32 3.21 -5.18
C GLN A 336 -11.85 1.76 -5.15
N CYS A 337 -11.02 0.76 -5.45
CA CYS A 337 -11.40 -0.67 -5.50
C CYS A 337 -12.51 -1.03 -6.49
N ARG A 338 -12.79 -0.21 -7.49
CA ARG A 338 -13.79 -0.55 -8.50
C ARG A 338 -13.29 -1.69 -9.38
N GLN A 339 -14.08 -2.75 -9.49
CA GLN A 339 -13.69 -3.94 -10.23
C GLN A 339 -14.55 -4.14 -11.47
N TYR A 340 -13.90 -4.55 -12.56
CA TYR A 340 -14.50 -4.79 -13.87
C TYR A 340 -14.01 -6.13 -14.41
N SER A 341 -14.92 -7.07 -14.63
CA SER A 341 -14.59 -8.42 -15.12
C SER A 341 -14.85 -8.58 -16.60
N VAL A 342 -13.90 -9.16 -17.30
CA VAL A 342 -13.92 -9.40 -18.74
C VAL A 342 -13.57 -10.86 -19.05
N GLN A 343 -14.31 -11.46 -19.98
CA GLN A 343 -14.04 -12.76 -20.61
C GLN A 343 -14.07 -12.62 -22.13
N ALA A 344 -13.55 -13.59 -22.88
CA ALA A 344 -13.52 -13.56 -24.35
C ALA A 344 -14.90 -13.23 -24.99
N ARG A 345 -15.99 -13.79 -24.44
CA ARG A 345 -17.35 -13.50 -24.91
C ARG A 345 -17.75 -12.03 -24.79
N HIS A 346 -17.20 -11.32 -23.81
CA HIS A 346 -17.52 -9.92 -23.55
C HIS A 346 -16.90 -8.99 -24.60
N LEU A 347 -15.78 -9.37 -25.21
CA LEU A 347 -15.12 -8.60 -26.25
C LEU A 347 -16.01 -8.37 -27.48
N LYS A 348 -16.98 -9.27 -27.72
CA LYS A 348 -17.95 -9.19 -28.83
C LYS A 348 -19.10 -8.19 -28.59
N ARG A 349 -19.16 -7.46 -27.49
CA ARG A 349 -20.23 -6.51 -27.15
C ARG A 349 -20.07 -5.18 -27.88
N TRP A 350 -20.16 -5.20 -29.21
CA TRP A 350 -19.95 -4.03 -30.09
C TRP A 350 -20.93 -2.88 -29.81
N TRP A 351 -22.09 -3.13 -29.21
CA TRP A 351 -23.13 -2.14 -28.84
C TRP A 351 -22.76 -1.30 -27.62
N ARG A 352 -21.77 -1.68 -26.79
CA ARG A 352 -21.28 -0.90 -25.68
C ARG A 352 -20.30 0.16 -26.17
N ARG A 353 -20.63 1.42 -25.99
CA ARG A 353 -19.80 2.55 -26.40
C ARG A 353 -18.61 2.74 -25.43
N ARG A 354 -17.46 3.06 -25.97
CA ARG A 354 -16.30 3.50 -25.18
C ARG A 354 -16.65 4.79 -24.43
N LYS A 355 -16.27 4.86 -23.16
CA LYS A 355 -16.34 6.04 -22.31
C LYS A 355 -14.94 6.42 -21.89
N GLU A 356 -14.74 7.68 -21.50
CA GLU A 356 -13.48 8.16 -20.94
C GLU A 356 -13.17 7.47 -19.62
N LEU A 357 -11.88 7.32 -19.31
CA LEU A 357 -11.37 6.60 -18.14
C LEU A 357 -12.00 7.10 -16.82
N LYS A 358 -12.21 8.42 -16.69
CA LYS A 358 -12.88 9.05 -15.53
C LYS A 358 -14.28 8.49 -15.19
N SER A 359 -14.90 7.78 -16.13
CA SER A 359 -16.18 7.11 -15.88
C SER A 359 -16.03 5.78 -15.15
N TYR A 360 -14.80 5.29 -15.02
CA TYR A 360 -14.46 3.99 -14.44
C TYR A 360 -13.59 4.09 -13.17
N THR A 361 -12.96 5.24 -12.94
CA THR A 361 -12.12 5.54 -11.76
C THR A 361 -12.86 6.25 -10.65
#